data_0bbd4bacf70c933c0d7ce478f64d51b6
#
_entry.id   0bbd4bacf70c933c0d7ce478f64d51b6
#
_cell.length_a   1.000
_cell.length_b   1.000
_cell.length_c   1.000
_cell.angle_alpha   90.00
_cell.angle_beta   90.00
_cell.angle_gamma   90.00
#
_symmetry.space_group_name_H-M   'P 1'
#
loop_
_entity.id
_entity.type
_entity.pdbx_description
1 polymer ?
#
loop_
_entity_poly.entity_id
_entity_poly.type
_entity_poly.pdbx_seq_one_letter_code
_entity_poly.pdbx_strand_id
1 'polypeptide(L)'
;MKKAFEPNVAARLKTIATLMPSGVAIAEPDGPVQADGTRSYRVVTFEALDRRTDEIARGLLEWGVQPGMRLVMLVPFSGQFIELVLALLKVGVVVVLIDPGMGRKHLIQCLSESLPDGFIGIPRAQAIRTLLRHRFPKAQWNVTVGRKWFWGGKTLNQLIHLGNNTGKEFSIVRRELEDSAAVIFTTGSTGPPKGVLYTHGTFHSQIDRIRERYDIHRGSKDLACFPLFGLFDAVMGVTTVIPDMDPTRPAEVDPERLIEAVSQWEIDQSFGSPALWNKVVRWAEQRGVKKPFPTLKLILSAGAPVPANTLERLRGLIHEDGEIVTPYGATEALPLASIESREVISQTGPASAKGKGTCVGTRFEGVEWKIIEISDDPIQCLDDVKVLDVGKIGELLVTGPMVTKEYVVRADQNAIHRVIDGDQVWHRMGDVGYLDEYDRFWFCGRKTHRVRTENRTLHTIPCEAIFNAHPMVYRSALIGVGTGEVKNPMVLVELQPEFSDLNDQDRSELVDELHELATRNPMTRRISEIMIRKEPLPVDIRHNSKIFREQLAVEYADYRV
;
A
#
# COMPACT_ATOMS: atom_id res chain seq x y z
N MET A 1 -31.86 4.04 -22.22
CA MET A 1 -32.14 3.62 -20.84
C MET A 1 -30.83 3.75 -20.05
N LYS A 2 -30.78 4.58 -19.02
CA LYS A 2 -29.64 4.54 -18.06
C LYS A 2 -29.66 3.14 -17.44
N LYS A 3 -28.61 2.31 -17.68
CA LYS A 3 -28.46 1.05 -16.95
C LYS A 3 -28.55 1.38 -15.45
N ALA A 4 -29.39 0.63 -14.72
CA ALA A 4 -29.44 0.78 -13.27
C ALA A 4 -28.02 0.57 -12.69
N PHE A 5 -27.62 1.41 -11.74
CA PHE A 5 -26.36 1.26 -11.02
C PHE A 5 -26.40 -0.08 -10.28
N GLU A 6 -25.36 -0.89 -10.45
CA GLU A 6 -25.23 -2.19 -9.79
C GLU A 6 -24.25 -2.07 -8.62
N PRO A 7 -24.73 -2.20 -7.37
CA PRO A 7 -23.90 -1.98 -6.19
C PRO A 7 -22.79 -3.01 -5.98
N ASN A 8 -22.92 -4.23 -6.52
CA ASN A 8 -21.82 -5.20 -6.47
C ASN A 8 -20.68 -4.72 -7.36
N VAL A 9 -19.51 -4.45 -6.78
CA VAL A 9 -18.36 -3.85 -7.49
C VAL A 9 -17.86 -4.72 -8.65
N ALA A 10 -18.01 -6.05 -8.57
CA ALA A 10 -17.61 -6.96 -9.64
C ALA A 10 -18.49 -6.83 -10.90
N ALA A 11 -19.68 -6.22 -10.81
CA ALA A 11 -20.53 -5.95 -11.97
C ALA A 11 -19.90 -4.96 -12.96
N ARG A 12 -18.93 -4.17 -12.52
CA ARG A 12 -18.13 -3.31 -13.41
C ARG A 12 -17.40 -4.13 -14.46
N LEU A 13 -16.86 -5.32 -14.11
CA LEU A 13 -16.22 -6.21 -15.09
C LEU A 13 -17.20 -6.61 -16.21
N LYS A 14 -18.43 -7.02 -15.86
CA LYS A 14 -19.45 -7.37 -16.88
C LYS A 14 -19.75 -6.21 -17.81
N THR A 15 -19.79 -5.00 -17.27
CA THR A 15 -19.97 -3.78 -18.08
C THR A 15 -18.81 -3.58 -19.05
N ILE A 16 -17.57 -3.73 -18.60
CA ILE A 16 -16.36 -3.61 -19.44
C ILE A 16 -16.32 -4.72 -20.48
N ALA A 17 -16.58 -5.97 -20.11
CA ALA A 17 -16.62 -7.11 -21.04
C ALA A 17 -17.67 -6.92 -22.15
N THR A 18 -18.78 -6.23 -21.85
CA THR A 18 -19.79 -5.88 -22.87
C THR A 18 -19.30 -4.77 -23.81
N LEU A 19 -18.55 -3.79 -23.29
CA LEU A 19 -18.05 -2.63 -24.06
C LEU A 19 -16.79 -2.95 -24.88
N MET A 20 -15.95 -3.84 -24.36
CA MET A 20 -14.62 -4.17 -24.91
C MET A 20 -14.36 -5.68 -24.88
N PRO A 21 -15.22 -6.53 -25.50
CA PRO A 21 -15.13 -7.98 -25.34
C PRO A 21 -13.79 -8.56 -25.76
N SER A 22 -13.22 -8.10 -26.86
CA SER A 22 -11.91 -8.53 -27.38
C SER A 22 -10.72 -7.77 -26.81
N GLY A 23 -10.94 -6.72 -26.00
CA GLY A 23 -9.87 -5.98 -25.33
C GLY A 23 -9.11 -6.90 -24.37
N VAL A 24 -7.80 -6.72 -24.28
CA VAL A 24 -6.97 -7.48 -23.35
C VAL A 24 -7.22 -7.00 -21.92
N ALA A 25 -7.64 -7.90 -21.06
CA ALA A 25 -7.81 -7.63 -19.62
C ALA A 25 -6.54 -7.94 -18.85
N ILE A 26 -5.88 -9.07 -19.14
CA ILE A 26 -4.70 -9.53 -18.43
C ILE A 26 -3.67 -10.04 -19.45
N ALA A 27 -2.43 -9.61 -19.29
CA ALA A 27 -1.26 -10.17 -19.95
C ALA A 27 -0.25 -10.63 -18.88
N GLU A 28 0.05 -11.92 -18.86
CA GLU A 28 0.94 -12.54 -17.88
C GLU A 28 2.10 -13.24 -18.60
N PRO A 29 3.36 -13.02 -18.18
CA PRO A 29 4.52 -13.64 -18.81
C PRO A 29 4.39 -15.17 -18.84
N ASP A 30 4.70 -15.78 -20.00
CA ASP A 30 4.66 -17.22 -20.22
C ASP A 30 5.97 -17.67 -20.91
N GLY A 31 6.91 -18.10 -20.11
CA GLY A 31 8.23 -18.51 -20.57
C GLY A 31 9.34 -17.44 -20.42
N PRO A 32 10.59 -17.75 -20.84
CA PRO A 32 11.74 -16.86 -20.75
C PRO A 32 11.70 -15.79 -21.84
N VAL A 33 12.48 -14.71 -21.64
CA VAL A 33 12.78 -13.74 -22.69
C VAL A 33 13.61 -14.41 -23.79
N GLN A 34 13.24 -14.19 -25.05
CA GLN A 34 13.90 -14.73 -26.23
C GLN A 34 15.13 -13.90 -26.61
N ALA A 35 15.93 -14.42 -27.56
CA ALA A 35 17.17 -13.74 -27.99
C ALA A 35 16.93 -12.38 -28.66
N ASP A 36 15.74 -12.16 -29.21
CA ASP A 36 15.32 -10.89 -29.83
C ASP A 36 14.76 -9.87 -28.81
N GLY A 37 14.78 -10.21 -27.50
CA GLY A 37 14.26 -9.38 -26.43
C GLY A 37 12.74 -9.47 -26.22
N THR A 38 12.04 -10.27 -27.03
CA THR A 38 10.59 -10.50 -26.86
C THR A 38 10.30 -11.63 -25.88
N ARG A 39 9.05 -11.73 -25.45
CA ARG A 39 8.57 -12.80 -24.54
C ARG A 39 7.16 -13.23 -24.90
N SER A 40 6.87 -14.49 -24.69
CA SER A 40 5.48 -14.96 -24.76
C SER A 40 4.68 -14.51 -23.55
N TYR A 41 3.42 -14.17 -23.81
CA TYR A 41 2.45 -13.80 -22.77
C TYR A 41 1.19 -14.63 -22.90
N ARG A 42 0.67 -15.10 -21.78
CA ARG A 42 -0.69 -15.61 -21.68
C ARG A 42 -1.66 -14.43 -21.64
N VAL A 43 -2.49 -14.31 -22.64
CA VAL A 43 -3.43 -13.20 -22.79
C VAL A 43 -4.85 -13.65 -22.46
N VAL A 44 -5.56 -12.86 -21.66
CA VAL A 44 -6.98 -13.05 -21.32
C VAL A 44 -7.74 -11.79 -21.72
N THR A 45 -8.78 -11.92 -22.56
CA THR A 45 -9.65 -10.79 -22.92
C THR A 45 -10.67 -10.47 -21.83
N PHE A 46 -11.30 -9.29 -21.85
CA PHE A 46 -12.35 -8.95 -20.89
C PHE A 46 -13.54 -9.91 -20.93
N GLU A 47 -13.97 -10.32 -22.12
CA GLU A 47 -15.02 -11.34 -22.26
C GLU A 47 -14.61 -12.68 -21.65
N ALA A 48 -13.38 -13.14 -21.92
CA ALA A 48 -12.85 -14.37 -21.37
C ALA A 48 -12.72 -14.30 -19.84
N LEU A 49 -12.29 -13.16 -19.30
CA LEU A 49 -12.19 -12.93 -17.85
C LEU A 49 -13.56 -12.95 -17.19
N ASP A 50 -14.55 -12.25 -17.77
CA ASP A 50 -15.92 -12.22 -17.24
C ASP A 50 -16.54 -13.61 -17.23
N ARG A 51 -16.45 -14.35 -18.35
CA ARG A 51 -16.92 -15.73 -18.46
C ARG A 51 -16.25 -16.65 -17.44
N ARG A 52 -14.91 -16.57 -17.31
CA ARG A 52 -14.14 -17.41 -16.39
C ARG A 52 -14.53 -17.15 -14.94
N THR A 53 -14.72 -15.89 -14.57
CA THR A 53 -15.16 -15.52 -13.23
C THR A 53 -16.60 -15.94 -12.95
N ASP A 54 -17.49 -15.96 -13.95
CA ASP A 54 -18.86 -16.51 -13.84
C ASP A 54 -18.85 -18.02 -13.61
N GLU A 55 -18.00 -18.76 -14.33
CA GLU A 55 -17.84 -20.22 -14.15
C GLU A 55 -17.39 -20.57 -12.72
N ILE A 56 -16.39 -19.83 -12.20
CA ILE A 56 -15.88 -20.01 -10.84
C ILE A 56 -16.97 -19.66 -9.81
N ALA A 57 -17.61 -18.51 -9.98
CA ALA A 57 -18.66 -18.02 -9.08
C ALA A 57 -19.83 -18.99 -8.98
N ARG A 58 -20.30 -19.50 -10.12
CA ARG A 58 -21.34 -20.53 -10.21
C ARG A 58 -20.93 -21.81 -9.49
N GLY A 59 -19.68 -22.28 -9.71
CA GLY A 59 -19.15 -23.46 -9.03
C GLY A 59 -19.08 -23.29 -7.51
N LEU A 60 -18.77 -22.09 -7.00
CA LEU A 60 -18.78 -21.78 -5.58
C LEU A 60 -20.20 -21.86 -4.99
N LEU A 61 -21.18 -21.23 -5.67
CA LEU A 61 -22.59 -21.29 -5.24
C LEU A 61 -23.15 -22.72 -5.23
N GLU A 62 -22.90 -23.49 -6.29
CA GLU A 62 -23.34 -24.90 -6.39
C GLU A 62 -22.64 -25.79 -5.33
N TRP A 63 -21.45 -25.41 -4.88
CA TRP A 63 -20.78 -26.10 -3.78
C TRP A 63 -21.31 -25.70 -2.41
N GLY A 64 -22.16 -24.66 -2.31
CA GLY A 64 -22.80 -24.21 -1.08
C GLY A 64 -22.11 -23.02 -0.41
N VAL A 65 -21.19 -22.32 -1.10
CA VAL A 65 -20.67 -21.03 -0.61
C VAL A 65 -21.80 -20.00 -0.66
N GLN A 66 -21.98 -19.26 0.42
CA GLN A 66 -23.04 -18.28 0.57
C GLN A 66 -22.48 -16.84 0.59
N PRO A 67 -23.25 -15.83 0.16
CA PRO A 67 -22.90 -14.42 0.35
C PRO A 67 -22.61 -14.10 1.81
N GLY A 68 -21.61 -13.25 2.06
CA GLY A 68 -21.17 -12.85 3.39
C GLY A 68 -20.18 -13.80 4.07
N MET A 69 -19.96 -15.01 3.53
CA MET A 69 -18.90 -15.90 4.01
C MET A 69 -17.52 -15.26 3.83
N ARG A 70 -16.60 -15.51 4.77
CA ARG A 70 -15.22 -15.03 4.74
C ARG A 70 -14.30 -16.08 4.14
N LEU A 71 -13.73 -15.83 2.97
CA LEU A 71 -12.77 -16.73 2.34
C LEU A 71 -11.39 -16.07 2.25
N VAL A 72 -10.39 -16.72 2.83
CA VAL A 72 -9.01 -16.25 2.82
C VAL A 72 -8.36 -16.54 1.48
N MET A 73 -7.71 -15.53 0.88
CA MET A 73 -6.96 -15.63 -0.36
C MET A 73 -5.46 -15.80 -0.09
N LEU A 74 -4.92 -16.97 -0.39
CA LEU A 74 -3.50 -17.32 -0.27
C LEU A 74 -2.95 -17.83 -1.61
N VAL A 75 -3.22 -17.06 -2.67
CA VAL A 75 -2.70 -17.25 -4.01
C VAL A 75 -1.78 -16.07 -4.34
N PRO A 76 -0.58 -16.30 -4.90
CA PRO A 76 0.29 -15.21 -5.35
C PRO A 76 -0.39 -14.36 -6.42
N PHE A 77 0.03 -13.09 -6.54
CA PHE A 77 -0.45 -12.20 -7.58
C PHE A 77 -0.19 -12.80 -8.96
N SER A 78 -1.22 -12.94 -9.75
CA SER A 78 -1.26 -13.61 -11.05
C SER A 78 -2.62 -13.36 -11.70
N GLY A 79 -2.78 -13.72 -12.97
CA GLY A 79 -4.10 -13.70 -13.60
C GLY A 79 -5.15 -14.53 -12.85
N GLN A 80 -4.75 -15.68 -12.29
CA GLN A 80 -5.65 -16.50 -11.46
C GLN A 80 -6.06 -15.81 -10.15
N PHE A 81 -5.19 -15.00 -9.54
CA PHE A 81 -5.53 -14.20 -8.36
C PHE A 81 -6.66 -13.21 -8.71
N ILE A 82 -6.55 -12.50 -9.84
CA ILE A 82 -7.56 -11.55 -10.32
C ILE A 82 -8.88 -12.28 -10.61
N GLU A 83 -8.84 -13.39 -11.35
CA GLU A 83 -10.01 -14.25 -11.63
C GLU A 83 -10.74 -14.64 -10.34
N LEU A 84 -10.01 -15.11 -9.34
CA LEU A 84 -10.56 -15.60 -8.08
C LEU A 84 -11.19 -14.50 -7.24
N VAL A 85 -10.51 -13.36 -7.08
CA VAL A 85 -11.05 -12.23 -6.30
C VAL A 85 -12.34 -11.71 -6.93
N LEU A 86 -12.35 -11.52 -8.25
CA LEU A 86 -13.55 -11.06 -8.96
C LEU A 86 -14.70 -12.07 -8.88
N ALA A 87 -14.42 -13.39 -8.99
CA ALA A 87 -15.42 -14.43 -8.81
C ALA A 87 -16.01 -14.45 -7.40
N LEU A 88 -15.20 -14.27 -6.37
CA LEU A 88 -15.63 -14.18 -4.99
C LEU A 88 -16.54 -12.96 -4.75
N LEU A 89 -16.16 -11.80 -5.29
CA LEU A 89 -16.97 -10.59 -5.22
C LEU A 89 -18.31 -10.77 -5.98
N LYS A 90 -18.32 -11.47 -7.13
CA LYS A 90 -19.57 -11.82 -7.86
C LYS A 90 -20.54 -12.67 -7.01
N VAL A 91 -20.01 -13.56 -6.17
CA VAL A 91 -20.80 -14.37 -5.21
C VAL A 91 -21.24 -13.54 -4.00
N GLY A 92 -20.61 -12.40 -3.73
CA GLY A 92 -20.83 -11.62 -2.52
C GLY A 92 -20.09 -12.15 -1.29
N VAL A 93 -19.00 -12.88 -1.51
CA VAL A 93 -18.09 -13.35 -0.46
C VAL A 93 -17.24 -12.20 0.04
N VAL A 94 -16.95 -12.18 1.32
CA VAL A 94 -16.00 -11.25 1.94
C VAL A 94 -14.58 -11.81 1.78
N VAL A 95 -13.80 -11.21 0.88
CA VAL A 95 -12.45 -11.69 0.57
C VAL A 95 -11.47 -11.24 1.66
N VAL A 96 -10.81 -12.19 2.32
CA VAL A 96 -9.80 -11.86 3.34
C VAL A 96 -8.42 -11.82 2.67
N LEU A 97 -7.86 -10.61 2.58
CA LEU A 97 -6.55 -10.33 1.98
C LEU A 97 -5.53 -10.02 3.07
N ILE A 98 -4.40 -10.71 3.03
CA ILE A 98 -3.35 -10.57 4.02
C ILE A 98 -1.98 -10.61 3.36
N ASP A 99 -1.07 -9.75 3.82
CA ASP A 99 0.31 -9.72 3.33
C ASP A 99 1.14 -10.83 3.99
N PRO A 100 1.66 -11.80 3.23
CA PRO A 100 2.53 -12.83 3.77
C PRO A 100 3.83 -12.29 4.41
N GLY A 101 4.26 -11.08 4.03
CA GLY A 101 5.46 -10.42 4.53
C GLY A 101 5.40 -10.02 6.01
N MET A 102 4.22 -10.02 6.65
CA MET A 102 4.09 -9.66 8.07
C MET A 102 4.65 -10.69 9.06
N GLY A 103 5.22 -11.80 8.59
CA GLY A 103 5.79 -12.86 9.40
C GLY A 103 4.77 -13.91 9.86
N ARG A 104 5.24 -15.15 9.98
CA ARG A 104 4.38 -16.33 10.19
C ARG A 104 3.49 -16.26 11.44
N LYS A 105 4.01 -15.74 12.56
CA LYS A 105 3.27 -15.65 13.82
C LYS A 105 2.06 -14.73 13.68
N HIS A 106 2.28 -13.53 13.16
CA HIS A 106 1.23 -12.53 12.96
C HIS A 106 0.23 -12.99 11.89
N LEU A 107 0.71 -13.59 10.79
CA LEU A 107 -0.13 -14.16 9.74
C LEU A 107 -1.13 -15.18 10.30
N ILE A 108 -0.67 -16.18 11.05
CA ILE A 108 -1.54 -17.21 11.62
C ILE A 108 -2.53 -16.61 12.62
N GLN A 109 -2.09 -15.67 13.45
CA GLN A 109 -2.95 -14.99 14.40
C GLN A 109 -4.07 -14.22 13.69
N CYS A 110 -3.75 -13.36 12.73
CA CYS A 110 -4.71 -12.57 11.95
C CYS A 110 -5.73 -13.45 11.23
N LEU A 111 -5.24 -14.53 10.58
CA LEU A 111 -6.12 -15.49 9.91
C LEU A 111 -7.07 -16.19 10.89
N SER A 112 -6.57 -16.57 12.07
CA SER A 112 -7.40 -17.19 13.09
C SER A 112 -8.47 -16.23 13.63
N GLU A 113 -8.09 -14.99 13.91
CA GLU A 113 -8.99 -13.95 14.43
C GLU A 113 -10.04 -13.51 13.39
N SER A 114 -9.77 -13.68 12.08
CA SER A 114 -10.75 -13.38 11.02
C SER A 114 -11.90 -14.38 10.93
N LEU A 115 -11.82 -15.51 11.65
CA LEU A 115 -12.81 -16.59 11.69
C LEU A 115 -13.28 -17.03 10.29
N PRO A 116 -12.38 -17.47 9.40
CA PRO A 116 -12.72 -17.72 8.01
C PRO A 116 -13.58 -18.98 7.84
N ASP A 117 -14.52 -18.92 6.91
CA ASP A 117 -15.34 -20.05 6.49
C ASP A 117 -14.58 -20.98 5.54
N GLY A 118 -13.51 -20.49 4.91
CA GLY A 118 -12.67 -21.30 4.04
C GLY A 118 -11.42 -20.59 3.53
N PHE A 119 -10.65 -21.32 2.74
CA PHE A 119 -9.38 -20.87 2.18
C PHE A 119 -9.26 -21.18 0.69
N ILE A 120 -8.84 -20.20 -0.09
CA ILE A 120 -8.42 -20.37 -1.47
C ILE A 120 -6.90 -20.18 -1.49
N GLY A 121 -6.17 -21.24 -1.87
CA GLY A 121 -4.71 -21.14 -1.78
C GLY A 121 -3.98 -22.22 -2.58
N ILE A 122 -2.70 -21.92 -2.80
CA ILE A 122 -1.76 -22.86 -3.42
C ILE A 122 -1.54 -24.08 -2.52
N PRO A 123 -1.01 -25.21 -3.04
CA PRO A 123 -0.81 -26.45 -2.28
C PRO A 123 -0.07 -26.26 -0.95
N ARG A 124 0.97 -25.43 -0.93
CA ARG A 124 1.74 -25.12 0.30
C ARG A 124 0.87 -24.44 1.36
N ALA A 125 0.01 -23.50 0.98
CA ALA A 125 -0.90 -22.84 1.89
C ALA A 125 -1.94 -23.79 2.47
N GLN A 126 -2.49 -24.69 1.64
CA GLN A 126 -3.45 -25.71 2.06
C GLN A 126 -2.81 -26.75 3.01
N ALA A 127 -1.57 -27.14 2.78
CA ALA A 127 -0.84 -28.02 3.69
C ALA A 127 -0.67 -27.40 5.09
N ILE A 128 -0.22 -26.14 5.15
CA ILE A 128 -0.07 -25.39 6.42
C ILE A 128 -1.41 -25.24 7.12
N ARG A 129 -2.49 -24.84 6.40
CA ARG A 129 -3.84 -24.75 6.95
C ARG A 129 -4.29 -26.08 7.56
N THR A 130 -4.01 -27.19 6.88
CA THR A 130 -4.41 -28.54 7.33
C THR A 130 -3.70 -28.93 8.63
N LEU A 131 -2.41 -28.63 8.74
CA LEU A 131 -1.64 -28.84 9.97
C LEU A 131 -2.18 -27.98 11.14
N LEU A 132 -2.65 -26.76 10.83
CA LEU A 132 -3.16 -25.80 11.80
C LEU A 132 -4.70 -25.79 11.88
N ARG A 133 -5.37 -26.86 11.44
CA ARG A 133 -6.85 -26.92 11.33
C ARG A 133 -7.60 -26.55 12.63
N HIS A 134 -7.00 -26.83 13.79
CA HIS A 134 -7.58 -26.48 15.09
C HIS A 134 -7.70 -24.96 15.30
N ARG A 135 -6.92 -24.16 14.58
CA ARG A 135 -7.00 -22.69 14.58
C ARG A 135 -8.14 -22.14 13.70
N PHE A 136 -8.68 -22.97 12.81
CA PHE A 136 -9.67 -22.58 11.80
C PHE A 136 -10.91 -23.48 11.84
N PRO A 137 -11.66 -23.52 12.96
CA PRO A 137 -12.73 -24.50 13.18
C PRO A 137 -13.90 -24.37 12.18
N LYS A 138 -14.12 -23.15 11.62
CA LYS A 138 -15.20 -22.90 10.65
C LYS A 138 -14.79 -23.17 9.20
N ALA A 139 -13.50 -23.37 8.89
CA ALA A 139 -12.96 -23.42 7.52
C ALA A 139 -13.33 -24.72 6.81
N GLN A 140 -14.51 -24.76 6.20
CA GLN A 140 -15.06 -25.91 5.45
C GLN A 140 -14.85 -25.78 3.95
N TRP A 141 -14.98 -24.56 3.36
CA TRP A 141 -14.88 -24.31 1.92
C TRP A 141 -13.44 -24.02 1.52
N ASN A 142 -12.67 -25.08 1.22
CA ASN A 142 -11.25 -24.98 0.91
C ASN A 142 -10.97 -25.31 -0.55
N VAL A 143 -10.43 -24.34 -1.31
CA VAL A 143 -10.10 -24.45 -2.74
C VAL A 143 -8.59 -24.49 -2.91
N THR A 144 -8.11 -25.53 -3.60
CA THR A 144 -6.71 -25.64 -3.99
C THR A 144 -6.51 -25.13 -5.41
N VAL A 145 -5.67 -24.12 -5.57
CA VAL A 145 -5.17 -23.65 -6.86
C VAL A 145 -3.91 -24.44 -7.21
N GLY A 146 -4.04 -25.33 -8.18
CA GLY A 146 -3.01 -26.29 -8.54
C GLY A 146 -3.31 -27.72 -8.07
N ARG A 147 -2.28 -28.53 -7.86
CA ARG A 147 -2.40 -29.96 -7.53
C ARG A 147 -2.84 -30.15 -6.08
N LYS A 148 -4.00 -30.83 -5.88
CA LYS A 148 -4.48 -31.22 -4.55
C LYS A 148 -3.84 -32.53 -4.11
N TRP A 149 -3.48 -32.63 -2.82
CA TRP A 149 -2.95 -33.85 -2.21
C TRP A 149 -3.98 -34.45 -1.23
N PHE A 150 -3.55 -34.76 0.00
CA PHE A 150 -4.31 -35.49 1.03
C PHE A 150 -5.35 -34.62 1.79
N TRP A 151 -5.34 -33.29 1.62
CA TRP A 151 -6.31 -32.41 2.30
C TRP A 151 -7.65 -32.37 1.58
N GLY A 152 -8.72 -32.08 2.36
CA GLY A 152 -10.09 -31.96 1.85
C GLY A 152 -10.33 -30.73 0.95
N GLY A 153 -11.56 -30.52 0.56
CA GLY A 153 -12.00 -29.42 -0.32
C GLY A 153 -11.94 -29.79 -1.82
N LYS A 154 -12.06 -28.77 -2.66
CA LYS A 154 -12.05 -28.91 -4.13
C LYS A 154 -10.82 -28.24 -4.76
N THR A 155 -10.44 -28.66 -5.95
CA THR A 155 -9.52 -27.90 -6.81
C THR A 155 -10.30 -26.81 -7.55
N LEU A 156 -9.61 -25.78 -8.04
CA LEU A 156 -10.19 -24.76 -8.89
C LEU A 156 -10.86 -25.38 -10.14
N ASN A 157 -10.21 -26.35 -10.77
CA ASN A 157 -10.77 -27.04 -11.94
C ASN A 157 -12.07 -27.81 -11.60
N GLN A 158 -12.13 -28.42 -10.42
CA GLN A 158 -13.37 -29.09 -9.97
C GLN A 158 -14.51 -28.10 -9.74
N LEU A 159 -14.23 -26.89 -9.25
CA LEU A 159 -15.24 -25.84 -9.12
C LEU A 159 -15.75 -25.37 -10.48
N ILE A 160 -14.86 -25.11 -11.40
CA ILE A 160 -15.23 -24.68 -12.76
C ILE A 160 -16.08 -25.76 -13.45
N HIS A 161 -15.66 -27.02 -13.34
CA HIS A 161 -16.45 -28.12 -13.88
C HIS A 161 -17.85 -28.21 -13.25
N LEU A 162 -17.93 -28.04 -11.92
CA LEU A 162 -19.21 -27.98 -11.20
C LEU A 162 -20.09 -26.85 -11.72
N GLY A 163 -19.52 -25.65 -11.90
CA GLY A 163 -20.25 -24.49 -12.43
C GLY A 163 -20.73 -24.69 -13.86
N ASN A 164 -19.93 -25.33 -14.72
CA ASN A 164 -20.29 -25.54 -16.13
C ASN A 164 -21.36 -26.61 -16.32
N ASN A 165 -21.47 -27.58 -15.42
CA ASN A 165 -22.44 -28.65 -15.51
C ASN A 165 -23.88 -28.23 -15.14
N THR A 166 -24.08 -27.03 -14.61
CA THR A 166 -25.41 -26.58 -14.18
C THR A 166 -26.33 -26.21 -15.33
N GLY A 167 -25.77 -25.84 -16.49
CA GLY A 167 -26.53 -25.34 -17.64
C GLY A 167 -27.27 -24.01 -17.40
N LYS A 168 -27.13 -23.41 -16.21
CA LYS A 168 -27.79 -22.15 -15.83
C LYS A 168 -26.92 -20.96 -16.19
N GLU A 169 -27.55 -19.89 -16.67
CA GLU A 169 -26.90 -18.60 -16.78
C GLU A 169 -26.55 -18.06 -15.38
N PHE A 170 -25.37 -17.47 -15.23
CA PHE A 170 -24.95 -16.89 -13.97
C PHE A 170 -25.44 -15.45 -13.85
N SER A 171 -26.05 -15.14 -12.71
CA SER A 171 -26.37 -13.77 -12.33
C SER A 171 -25.52 -13.36 -11.11
N ILE A 172 -24.91 -12.20 -11.19
CA ILE A 172 -24.12 -11.64 -10.08
C ILE A 172 -25.04 -11.51 -8.86
N VAL A 173 -24.57 -11.96 -7.72
CA VAL A 173 -25.33 -11.87 -6.47
C VAL A 173 -25.52 -10.41 -6.10
N ARG A 174 -26.77 -9.99 -5.93
CA ARG A 174 -27.10 -8.62 -5.53
C ARG A 174 -26.50 -8.31 -4.16
N ARG A 175 -25.84 -7.16 -4.08
CA ARG A 175 -25.30 -6.59 -2.84
C ARG A 175 -25.75 -5.14 -2.74
N GLU A 176 -25.64 -4.57 -1.51
CA GLU A 176 -25.83 -3.14 -1.31
C GLU A 176 -24.43 -2.49 -1.16
N LEU A 177 -24.35 -1.16 -1.27
CA LEU A 177 -23.07 -0.44 -1.17
C LEU A 177 -22.37 -0.64 0.18
N GLU A 178 -23.16 -0.77 1.24
CA GLU A 178 -22.68 -0.95 2.62
C GLU A 178 -22.31 -2.39 2.92
N ASP A 179 -22.65 -3.33 2.05
CA ASP A 179 -22.32 -4.74 2.26
C ASP A 179 -20.80 -4.95 2.23
N SER A 180 -20.34 -5.84 3.12
CA SER A 180 -18.92 -6.21 3.23
C SER A 180 -18.44 -6.89 1.94
N ALA A 181 -17.30 -6.44 1.41
CA ALA A 181 -16.66 -6.96 0.21
C ALA A 181 -15.30 -7.59 0.50
N ALA A 182 -14.52 -7.00 1.43
CA ALA A 182 -13.23 -7.55 1.81
C ALA A 182 -12.84 -7.19 3.24
N VAL A 183 -11.93 -7.98 3.81
CA VAL A 183 -11.15 -7.65 5.00
C VAL A 183 -9.70 -7.58 4.59
N ILE A 184 -9.08 -6.41 4.71
CA ILE A 184 -7.67 -6.18 4.36
C ILE A 184 -6.89 -5.89 5.62
N PHE A 185 -5.81 -6.64 5.84
CA PHE A 185 -4.99 -6.47 7.02
C PHE A 185 -3.95 -5.37 6.84
N THR A 186 -3.79 -4.52 7.86
CA THR A 186 -2.73 -3.52 7.93
C THR A 186 -1.38 -4.18 8.18
N THR A 187 -0.28 -3.53 7.77
CA THR A 187 1.07 -4.07 7.97
C THR A 187 1.64 -3.92 9.39
N GLY A 188 0.87 -3.34 10.32
CA GLY A 188 1.18 -3.34 11.75
C GLY A 188 2.51 -2.69 12.16
N SER A 189 2.90 -1.58 11.53
CA SER A 189 4.14 -0.87 11.89
C SER A 189 4.16 -0.34 13.33
N THR A 190 3.01 -0.22 13.96
CA THR A 190 2.84 0.34 15.33
C THR A 190 2.07 -0.60 16.26
N GLY A 191 2.08 -1.90 15.98
CA GLY A 191 1.37 -2.90 16.77
C GLY A 191 0.88 -4.10 15.95
N PRO A 192 0.15 -5.04 16.55
CA PRO A 192 -0.41 -6.17 15.83
C PRO A 192 -1.33 -5.73 14.69
N PRO A 193 -1.28 -6.41 13.52
CA PRO A 193 -2.10 -6.05 12.38
C PRO A 193 -3.60 -6.04 12.70
N LYS A 194 -4.33 -5.11 12.08
CA LYS A 194 -5.79 -4.95 12.24
C LYS A 194 -6.48 -5.34 10.93
N GLY A 195 -7.64 -5.97 11.02
CA GLY A 195 -8.46 -6.31 9.84
C GLY A 195 -9.47 -5.21 9.54
N VAL A 196 -9.22 -4.46 8.48
CA VAL A 196 -10.03 -3.32 8.02
C VAL A 196 -11.16 -3.83 7.13
N LEU A 197 -12.40 -3.44 7.41
CA LEU A 197 -13.55 -3.81 6.59
C LEU A 197 -13.72 -2.86 5.41
N TYR A 198 -13.71 -3.43 4.22
CA TYR A 198 -14.07 -2.75 2.97
C TYR A 198 -15.46 -3.15 2.53
N THR A 199 -16.27 -2.17 2.13
CA THR A 199 -17.59 -2.39 1.52
C THR A 199 -17.50 -2.31 0.00
N HIS A 200 -18.55 -2.72 -0.70
CA HIS A 200 -18.68 -2.51 -2.14
C HIS A 200 -18.64 -1.02 -2.49
N GLY A 201 -19.26 -0.16 -1.65
CA GLY A 201 -19.23 1.29 -1.81
C GLY A 201 -17.84 1.89 -1.67
N THR A 202 -17.04 1.40 -0.71
CA THR A 202 -15.63 1.82 -0.56
C THR A 202 -14.84 1.54 -1.85
N PHE A 203 -14.96 0.34 -2.42
CA PHE A 203 -14.28 0.00 -3.68
C PHE A 203 -14.77 0.82 -4.86
N HIS A 204 -16.09 1.04 -4.99
CA HIS A 204 -16.62 1.91 -6.04
C HIS A 204 -16.03 3.31 -5.97
N SER A 205 -16.01 3.89 -4.77
CA SER A 205 -15.46 5.24 -4.55
C SER A 205 -13.98 5.32 -4.86
N GLN A 206 -13.19 4.33 -4.44
CA GLN A 206 -11.75 4.26 -4.77
C GLN A 206 -11.52 4.21 -6.29
N ILE A 207 -12.21 3.32 -6.99
CA ILE A 207 -12.08 3.16 -8.45
C ILE A 207 -12.43 4.46 -9.17
N ASP A 208 -13.55 5.08 -8.82
CA ASP A 208 -14.01 6.31 -9.49
C ASP A 208 -13.07 7.47 -9.22
N ARG A 209 -12.65 7.70 -7.96
CA ARG A 209 -11.75 8.79 -7.60
C ARG A 209 -10.33 8.64 -8.18
N ILE A 210 -9.80 7.41 -8.20
CA ILE A 210 -8.50 7.12 -8.84
C ILE A 210 -8.58 7.42 -10.34
N ARG A 211 -9.64 6.92 -11.00
CA ARG A 211 -9.82 7.11 -12.43
C ARG A 211 -9.97 8.58 -12.80
N GLU A 212 -10.78 9.33 -12.04
CA GLU A 212 -11.03 10.76 -12.27
C GLU A 212 -9.79 11.62 -12.00
N ARG A 213 -9.10 11.38 -10.88
CA ARG A 213 -7.95 12.18 -10.45
C ARG A 213 -6.75 12.05 -11.38
N TYR A 214 -6.54 10.85 -11.93
CA TYR A 214 -5.38 10.54 -12.75
C TYR A 214 -5.71 10.36 -14.24
N ASP A 215 -6.94 10.70 -14.64
CA ASP A 215 -7.40 10.63 -16.02
C ASP A 215 -7.18 9.24 -16.66
N ILE A 216 -7.42 8.17 -15.89
CA ILE A 216 -7.22 6.81 -16.36
C ILE A 216 -8.36 6.42 -17.31
N HIS A 217 -8.01 6.06 -18.54
CA HIS A 217 -8.96 5.74 -19.58
C HIS A 217 -9.12 4.24 -19.82
N ARG A 218 -10.26 3.86 -20.39
CA ARG A 218 -10.44 2.51 -20.93
C ARG A 218 -9.47 2.29 -22.08
N GLY A 219 -8.82 1.12 -22.09
CA GLY A 219 -7.82 0.78 -23.08
C GLY A 219 -6.39 1.20 -22.72
N SER A 220 -6.18 1.97 -21.64
CA SER A 220 -4.86 2.16 -21.03
C SER A 220 -4.24 0.83 -20.62
N LYS A 221 -2.93 0.78 -20.52
CA LYS A 221 -2.17 -0.41 -20.16
C LYS A 221 -1.32 -0.15 -18.93
N ASP A 222 -1.58 -0.88 -17.84
CA ASP A 222 -0.87 -0.75 -16.57
C ASP A 222 0.17 -1.84 -16.37
N LEU A 223 1.39 -1.45 -16.00
CA LEU A 223 2.37 -2.38 -15.44
C LEU A 223 2.08 -2.52 -13.94
N ALA A 224 1.33 -3.56 -13.57
CA ALA A 224 0.80 -3.76 -12.24
C ALA A 224 1.85 -4.29 -11.26
N CYS A 225 2.80 -3.43 -10.83
CA CYS A 225 3.82 -3.81 -9.85
C CYS A 225 3.26 -3.93 -8.42
N PHE A 226 1.97 -3.66 -8.23
CA PHE A 226 1.27 -3.80 -6.96
C PHE A 226 -0.08 -4.51 -7.13
N PRO A 227 -0.35 -5.62 -6.41
CA PRO A 227 -1.48 -6.51 -6.66
C PRO A 227 -2.87 -5.87 -6.65
N LEU A 228 -3.13 -4.91 -5.76
CA LEU A 228 -4.45 -4.28 -5.66
C LEU A 228 -4.79 -3.41 -6.87
N PHE A 229 -3.80 -2.81 -7.53
CA PHE A 229 -4.03 -2.04 -8.75
C PHE A 229 -4.47 -2.93 -9.90
N GLY A 230 -3.85 -4.10 -10.09
CA GLY A 230 -4.30 -5.06 -11.08
C GLY A 230 -5.76 -5.52 -10.91
N LEU A 231 -6.31 -5.49 -9.70
CA LEU A 231 -7.75 -5.70 -9.48
C LEU A 231 -8.59 -4.53 -9.95
N PHE A 232 -8.13 -3.30 -9.72
CA PHE A 232 -8.83 -2.10 -10.17
C PHE A 232 -8.80 -1.94 -11.69
N ASP A 233 -7.68 -2.27 -12.33
CA ASP A 233 -7.53 -2.24 -13.78
C ASP A 233 -8.64 -3.00 -14.50
N ALA A 234 -8.89 -4.25 -14.09
CA ALA A 234 -9.88 -5.11 -14.70
C ALA A 234 -11.31 -4.51 -14.68
N VAL A 235 -11.63 -3.75 -13.63
CA VAL A 235 -12.96 -3.11 -13.46
C VAL A 235 -13.00 -1.67 -13.97
N MET A 236 -11.86 -1.09 -14.34
CA MET A 236 -11.75 0.19 -15.04
C MET A 236 -11.69 0.06 -16.56
N GLY A 237 -11.41 -1.14 -17.08
CA GLY A 237 -11.21 -1.40 -18.50
C GLY A 237 -9.77 -1.10 -18.95
N VAL A 238 -8.82 -1.24 -18.04
CA VAL A 238 -7.38 -1.11 -18.23
C VAL A 238 -6.78 -2.50 -18.41
N THR A 239 -5.83 -2.64 -19.33
CA THR A 239 -5.08 -3.88 -19.50
C THR A 239 -4.06 -4.02 -18.36
N THR A 240 -4.20 -5.05 -17.56
CA THR A 240 -3.23 -5.41 -16.52
C THR A 240 -2.09 -6.22 -17.12
N VAL A 241 -0.91 -5.64 -17.26
CA VAL A 241 0.31 -6.37 -17.60
C VAL A 241 1.02 -6.74 -16.29
N ILE A 242 1.12 -8.03 -16.01
CA ILE A 242 1.76 -8.54 -14.79
C ILE A 242 3.27 -8.58 -15.04
N PRO A 243 4.09 -7.86 -14.26
CA PRO A 243 5.54 -7.89 -14.42
C PRO A 243 6.14 -9.22 -13.91
N ASP A 244 7.25 -9.65 -14.51
CA ASP A 244 8.04 -10.78 -14.02
C ASP A 244 8.87 -10.36 -12.81
N MET A 245 8.21 -10.27 -11.65
CA MET A 245 8.83 -9.89 -10.38
C MET A 245 8.11 -10.51 -9.18
N ASP A 246 8.77 -10.56 -8.04
CA ASP A 246 8.12 -10.82 -6.77
C ASP A 246 7.57 -9.50 -6.18
N PRO A 247 6.24 -9.28 -6.16
CA PRO A 247 5.66 -8.03 -5.65
C PRO A 247 5.83 -7.86 -4.14
N THR A 248 6.25 -8.89 -3.41
CA THR A 248 6.58 -8.80 -1.98
C THR A 248 7.99 -8.27 -1.72
N ARG A 249 8.85 -8.22 -2.78
CA ARG A 249 10.25 -7.78 -2.74
C ARG A 249 10.58 -6.80 -3.87
N PRO A 250 9.90 -5.65 -3.94
CA PRO A 250 10.05 -4.73 -5.06
C PRO A 250 11.47 -4.15 -5.22
N ALA A 251 12.27 -4.10 -4.15
CA ALA A 251 13.66 -3.67 -4.19
C ALA A 251 14.60 -4.68 -4.89
N GLU A 252 14.17 -5.94 -5.06
CA GLU A 252 14.92 -6.99 -5.74
C GLU A 252 14.54 -7.14 -7.22
N VAL A 253 13.69 -6.26 -7.75
CA VAL A 253 13.25 -6.30 -9.15
C VAL A 253 14.43 -6.24 -10.10
N ASP A 254 14.33 -6.98 -11.21
CA ASP A 254 15.21 -6.85 -12.36
C ASP A 254 14.64 -5.77 -13.31
N PRO A 255 15.29 -4.58 -13.44
CA PRO A 255 14.78 -3.51 -14.30
C PRO A 255 14.65 -3.90 -15.78
N GLU A 256 15.47 -4.84 -16.28
CA GLU A 256 15.39 -5.30 -17.66
C GLU A 256 14.07 -6.01 -17.96
N ARG A 257 13.49 -6.68 -16.96
CA ARG A 257 12.15 -7.31 -17.07
C ARG A 257 11.03 -6.29 -17.17
N LEU A 258 11.16 -5.16 -16.46
CA LEU A 258 10.19 -4.08 -16.58
C LEU A 258 10.28 -3.38 -17.93
N ILE A 259 11.50 -3.18 -18.42
CA ILE A 259 11.75 -2.55 -19.74
C ILE A 259 11.19 -3.44 -20.86
N GLU A 260 11.42 -4.75 -20.80
CA GLU A 260 10.85 -5.71 -21.73
C GLU A 260 9.32 -5.57 -21.78
N ALA A 261 8.65 -5.64 -20.63
CA ALA A 261 7.20 -5.54 -20.54
C ALA A 261 6.67 -4.20 -21.07
N VAL A 262 7.29 -3.06 -20.66
CA VAL A 262 6.89 -1.72 -21.12
C VAL A 262 7.05 -1.57 -22.62
N SER A 263 8.15 -2.05 -23.17
CA SER A 263 8.43 -1.97 -24.61
C SER A 263 7.48 -2.84 -25.43
N GLN A 264 7.29 -4.10 -25.02
CA GLN A 264 6.49 -5.06 -25.78
C GLN A 264 4.99 -4.73 -25.75
N TRP A 265 4.51 -4.21 -24.63
CA TRP A 265 3.10 -3.88 -24.44
C TRP A 265 2.79 -2.39 -24.67
N GLU A 266 3.79 -1.54 -24.92
CA GLU A 266 3.62 -0.09 -25.01
C GLU A 266 2.82 0.45 -23.82
N ILE A 267 3.30 0.12 -22.61
CA ILE A 267 2.62 0.46 -21.35
C ILE A 267 2.64 1.97 -21.15
N ASP A 268 1.50 2.54 -20.79
CA ASP A 268 1.33 3.98 -20.58
C ASP A 268 1.26 4.39 -19.10
N GLN A 269 0.93 3.44 -18.21
CA GLN A 269 0.88 3.73 -16.76
C GLN A 269 1.50 2.61 -15.92
N SER A 270 1.93 2.92 -14.70
CA SER A 270 2.40 1.92 -13.74
C SER A 270 2.17 2.36 -12.31
N PHE A 271 1.78 1.42 -11.46
CA PHE A 271 1.82 1.59 -10.01
C PHE A 271 2.99 0.82 -9.43
N GLY A 272 3.88 1.52 -8.70
CA GLY A 272 5.04 0.88 -8.08
C GLY A 272 5.46 1.54 -6.77
N SER A 273 6.12 0.78 -5.88
CA SER A 273 6.65 1.33 -4.64
C SER A 273 7.88 2.22 -4.89
N PRO A 274 8.21 3.15 -3.97
CA PRO A 274 9.45 3.93 -4.04
C PRO A 274 10.71 3.04 -4.10
N ALA A 275 10.69 1.89 -3.45
CA ALA A 275 11.80 0.94 -3.45
C ALA A 275 12.09 0.36 -4.85
N LEU A 276 11.03 0.05 -5.61
CA LEU A 276 11.13 -0.40 -6.99
C LEU A 276 11.76 0.69 -7.87
N TRP A 277 11.21 1.90 -7.81
CA TRP A 277 11.68 3.00 -8.65
C TRP A 277 13.10 3.46 -8.31
N ASN A 278 13.50 3.45 -7.04
CA ASN A 278 14.89 3.68 -6.64
C ASN A 278 15.85 2.65 -7.25
N LYS A 279 15.46 1.36 -7.29
CA LYS A 279 16.25 0.31 -7.95
C LYS A 279 16.41 0.58 -9.44
N VAL A 280 15.32 0.94 -10.12
CA VAL A 280 15.30 1.27 -11.56
C VAL A 280 16.20 2.48 -11.86
N VAL A 281 16.07 3.54 -11.09
CA VAL A 281 16.89 4.77 -11.26
C VAL A 281 18.37 4.47 -11.13
N ARG A 282 18.79 3.79 -10.05
CA ARG A 282 20.20 3.43 -9.83
C ARG A 282 20.76 2.53 -10.94
N TRP A 283 19.96 1.56 -11.38
CA TRP A 283 20.35 0.66 -12.48
C TRP A 283 20.56 1.43 -13.79
N ALA A 284 19.64 2.35 -14.13
CA ALA A 284 19.73 3.15 -15.35
C ALA A 284 21.00 4.04 -15.36
N GLU A 285 21.31 4.67 -14.23
CA GLU A 285 22.53 5.49 -14.08
C GLU A 285 23.81 4.67 -14.22
N GLN A 286 23.90 3.55 -13.51
CA GLN A 286 25.08 2.68 -13.55
C GLN A 286 25.38 2.16 -14.96
N ARG A 287 24.35 2.01 -15.80
CA ARG A 287 24.47 1.51 -17.18
C ARG A 287 24.41 2.61 -18.25
N GLY A 288 24.22 3.87 -17.85
CA GLY A 288 24.08 4.98 -18.79
C GLY A 288 22.84 4.88 -19.69
N VAL A 289 21.79 4.15 -19.24
CA VAL A 289 20.56 3.96 -20.02
C VAL A 289 19.69 5.21 -19.91
N LYS A 290 19.32 5.75 -21.07
CA LYS A 290 18.47 6.94 -21.17
C LYS A 290 17.08 6.55 -21.66
N LYS A 291 16.03 7.08 -21.00
CA LYS A 291 14.61 6.90 -21.36
C LYS A 291 14.22 5.43 -21.62
N PRO A 292 14.43 4.50 -20.67
CA PRO A 292 14.06 3.09 -20.86
C PRO A 292 12.54 2.87 -20.95
N PHE A 293 11.72 3.84 -20.54
CA PHE A 293 10.26 3.79 -20.53
C PHE A 293 9.62 4.90 -21.38
N PRO A 294 9.83 4.92 -22.71
CA PRO A 294 9.43 6.04 -23.56
C PRO A 294 7.90 6.18 -23.74
N THR A 295 7.14 5.13 -23.45
CA THR A 295 5.67 5.13 -23.55
C THR A 295 4.98 5.43 -22.21
N LEU A 296 5.72 5.33 -21.09
CA LEU A 296 5.17 5.46 -19.74
C LEU A 296 4.86 6.94 -19.42
N LYS A 297 3.57 7.26 -19.35
CA LYS A 297 3.05 8.61 -19.14
C LYS A 297 2.57 8.88 -17.73
N LEU A 298 2.26 7.84 -16.95
CA LEU A 298 1.80 7.97 -15.58
C LEU A 298 2.51 6.98 -14.68
N ILE A 299 3.15 7.46 -13.63
CA ILE A 299 3.62 6.62 -12.52
C ILE A 299 2.89 7.03 -11.25
N LEU A 300 2.24 6.06 -10.61
CA LEU A 300 1.72 6.19 -9.26
C LEU A 300 2.69 5.50 -8.30
N SER A 301 3.30 6.27 -7.38
CA SER A 301 4.25 5.72 -6.40
C SER A 301 3.79 5.99 -4.99
N ALA A 302 3.44 4.94 -4.25
CA ALA A 302 2.89 5.03 -2.91
C ALA A 302 3.48 4.00 -1.93
N GLY A 303 3.08 4.15 -0.67
CA GLY A 303 3.51 3.32 0.45
C GLY A 303 4.58 3.99 1.32
N ALA A 304 5.28 4.97 0.78
CA ALA A 304 6.23 5.83 1.50
C ALA A 304 6.49 7.13 0.72
N PRO A 305 7.02 8.18 1.38
CA PRO A 305 7.46 9.39 0.70
C PRO A 305 8.56 9.08 -0.33
N VAL A 306 8.47 9.70 -1.52
CA VAL A 306 9.52 9.62 -2.54
C VAL A 306 10.37 10.89 -2.47
N PRO A 307 11.69 10.80 -2.27
CA PRO A 307 12.57 11.97 -2.23
C PRO A 307 12.55 12.75 -3.57
N ALA A 308 12.64 14.08 -3.50
CA ALA A 308 12.60 14.95 -4.67
C ALA A 308 13.68 14.60 -5.72
N ASN A 309 14.90 14.27 -5.27
CA ASN A 309 15.99 13.86 -6.17
C ASN A 309 15.68 12.54 -6.89
N THR A 310 15.00 11.60 -6.24
CA THR A 310 14.54 10.35 -6.89
C THR A 310 13.48 10.64 -7.93
N LEU A 311 12.53 11.53 -7.63
CA LEU A 311 11.49 11.95 -8.58
C LEU A 311 12.09 12.63 -9.79
N GLU A 312 13.05 13.54 -9.60
CA GLU A 312 13.76 14.23 -10.68
C GLU A 312 14.47 13.24 -11.62
N ARG A 313 15.21 12.30 -11.05
CA ARG A 313 15.94 11.27 -11.80
C ARG A 313 14.97 10.34 -12.55
N LEU A 314 13.90 9.91 -11.90
CA LEU A 314 12.88 9.04 -12.50
C LEU A 314 12.15 9.73 -13.68
N ARG A 315 11.89 11.04 -13.58
CA ARG A 315 11.32 11.81 -14.68
C ARG A 315 12.16 11.76 -15.95
N GLY A 316 13.48 11.67 -15.83
CA GLY A 316 14.40 11.50 -16.97
C GLY A 316 14.29 10.14 -17.66
N LEU A 317 13.63 9.16 -17.07
CA LEU A 317 13.53 7.79 -17.56
C LEU A 317 12.22 7.48 -18.30
N ILE A 318 11.19 8.33 -18.19
CA ILE A 318 9.84 8.13 -18.73
C ILE A 318 9.56 9.06 -19.93
N HIS A 319 8.35 9.00 -20.45
CA HIS A 319 7.88 9.93 -21.49
C HIS A 319 8.08 11.38 -21.05
N GLU A 320 8.39 12.29 -21.99
CA GLU A 320 8.68 13.71 -21.69
C GLU A 320 7.50 14.45 -21.04
N ASP A 321 6.27 14.14 -21.48
CA ASP A 321 5.03 14.65 -20.88
C ASP A 321 4.55 13.81 -19.70
N GLY A 322 5.33 12.78 -19.32
CA GLY A 322 4.94 11.86 -18.25
C GLY A 322 4.85 12.53 -16.89
N GLU A 323 3.93 12.06 -16.07
CA GLU A 323 3.71 12.51 -14.71
C GLU A 323 4.04 11.41 -13.72
N ILE A 324 4.64 11.80 -12.60
CA ILE A 324 4.85 10.93 -11.44
C ILE A 324 4.06 11.54 -10.30
N VAL A 325 3.13 10.79 -9.77
CA VAL A 325 2.25 11.22 -8.68
C VAL A 325 2.50 10.34 -7.47
N THR A 326 2.50 10.95 -6.29
CA THR A 326 2.66 10.24 -5.03
C THR A 326 1.35 10.27 -4.23
N PRO A 327 0.50 9.22 -4.33
CA PRO A 327 -0.69 9.09 -3.51
C PRO A 327 -0.35 8.88 -2.03
N TYR A 328 -1.14 9.50 -1.16
CA TYR A 328 -1.07 9.34 0.29
C TYR A 328 -2.36 8.71 0.84
N GLY A 329 -2.21 7.85 1.82
CA GLY A 329 -3.28 7.19 2.54
C GLY A 329 -2.78 6.00 3.37
N ALA A 330 -3.69 5.32 4.00
CA ALA A 330 -3.46 4.07 4.74
C ALA A 330 -4.54 3.05 4.38
N THR A 331 -4.36 1.79 4.78
CA THR A 331 -5.38 0.74 4.53
C THR A 331 -6.77 1.17 4.99
N GLU A 332 -6.86 1.96 6.05
CA GLU A 332 -8.09 2.48 6.60
C GLU A 332 -8.75 3.59 5.76
N ALA A 333 -7.94 4.27 4.92
CA ALA A 333 -8.39 5.44 4.15
C ALA A 333 -7.42 5.70 3.00
N LEU A 334 -7.73 5.23 1.78
CA LEU A 334 -6.91 5.42 0.60
C LEU A 334 -7.75 5.47 -0.69
N PRO A 335 -7.30 6.29 -1.64
CA PRO A 335 -6.35 7.39 -1.47
C PRO A 335 -6.99 8.58 -0.75
N LEU A 336 -6.22 9.31 0.06
CA LEU A 336 -6.69 10.53 0.73
C LEU A 336 -6.26 11.79 0.00
N ALA A 337 -5.00 11.84 -0.40
CA ALA A 337 -4.40 12.98 -1.08
C ALA A 337 -3.37 12.52 -2.11
N SER A 338 -2.93 13.42 -2.98
CA SER A 338 -1.79 13.17 -3.86
C SER A 338 -1.09 14.45 -4.25
N ILE A 339 0.20 14.33 -4.59
CA ILE A 339 1.03 15.43 -5.08
C ILE A 339 1.81 14.98 -6.31
N GLU A 340 1.99 15.89 -7.26
CA GLU A 340 2.75 15.66 -8.48
C GLU A 340 4.25 15.90 -8.26
N SER A 341 5.08 15.16 -8.97
CA SER A 341 6.53 15.24 -8.85
C SER A 341 7.08 16.63 -9.16
N ARG A 342 6.49 17.36 -10.12
CA ARG A 342 6.90 18.72 -10.47
C ARG A 342 6.75 19.68 -9.30
N GLU A 343 5.64 19.59 -8.56
CA GLU A 343 5.40 20.40 -7.36
C GLU A 343 6.36 19.98 -6.22
N VAL A 344 6.62 18.68 -6.07
CA VAL A 344 7.60 18.21 -5.09
C VAL A 344 8.99 18.77 -5.40
N ILE A 345 9.45 18.64 -6.64
CA ILE A 345 10.80 19.05 -7.03
C ILE A 345 10.97 20.57 -6.90
N SER A 346 10.00 21.36 -7.40
CA SER A 346 10.14 22.82 -7.49
C SER A 346 9.78 23.60 -6.21
N GLN A 347 8.87 23.06 -5.36
CA GLN A 347 8.29 23.81 -4.25
C GLN A 347 8.42 23.09 -2.91
N THR A 348 7.80 21.91 -2.78
CA THR A 348 7.63 21.30 -1.47
C THR A 348 8.85 20.51 -0.99
N GLY A 349 9.65 19.95 -1.89
CA GLY A 349 10.89 19.24 -1.58
C GLY A 349 11.95 20.13 -0.91
N PRO A 350 12.27 21.32 -1.46
CA PRO A 350 13.14 22.29 -0.80
C PRO A 350 12.66 22.73 0.60
N ALA A 351 11.35 22.82 0.80
CA ALA A 351 10.76 23.12 2.11
C ALA A 351 10.87 21.91 3.07
N SER A 352 10.64 20.69 2.56
CA SER A 352 10.82 19.45 3.32
C SER A 352 12.27 19.29 3.82
N ALA A 353 13.26 19.56 2.98
CA ALA A 353 14.67 19.52 3.36
C ALA A 353 15.03 20.52 4.48
N LYS A 354 14.24 21.58 4.65
CA LYS A 354 14.36 22.56 5.74
C LYS A 354 13.53 22.19 6.99
N GLY A 355 12.99 20.99 7.06
CA GLY A 355 12.24 20.50 8.22
C GLY A 355 10.76 20.90 8.27
N LYS A 356 10.16 21.27 7.15
CA LYS A 356 8.69 21.57 7.10
C LYS A 356 7.81 20.32 7.19
N GLY A 357 8.37 19.11 7.14
CA GLY A 357 7.63 17.86 6.95
C GLY A 357 7.58 17.46 5.48
N THR A 358 6.87 16.40 5.16
CA THR A 358 6.67 15.95 3.78
C THR A 358 5.27 16.35 3.30
N CYS A 359 5.18 17.20 2.28
CA CYS A 359 3.90 17.55 1.67
C CYS A 359 3.36 16.33 0.91
N VAL A 360 2.12 15.96 1.18
CA VAL A 360 1.41 14.88 0.48
C VAL A 360 0.34 15.41 -0.49
N GLY A 361 0.30 16.72 -0.66
CA GLY A 361 -0.57 17.41 -1.61
C GLY A 361 -1.98 17.64 -1.12
N THR A 362 -2.90 17.77 -2.07
CA THR A 362 -4.30 18.08 -1.86
C THR A 362 -5.16 16.82 -1.80
N ARG A 363 -6.24 16.89 -1.02
CA ARG A 363 -7.19 15.79 -0.85
C ARG A 363 -7.93 15.42 -2.14
N PHE A 364 -8.39 14.18 -2.20
CA PHE A 364 -9.32 13.72 -3.23
C PHE A 364 -10.72 14.30 -3.00
N GLU A 365 -11.47 14.40 -4.06
CA GLU A 365 -12.87 14.84 -3.99
C GLU A 365 -13.70 13.90 -3.10
N GLY A 366 -14.52 14.50 -2.23
CA GLY A 366 -15.33 13.80 -1.24
C GLY A 366 -14.59 13.42 0.05
N VAL A 367 -13.27 13.68 0.15
CA VAL A 367 -12.52 13.58 1.40
C VAL A 367 -12.64 14.89 2.18
N GLU A 368 -12.99 14.77 3.45
CA GLU A 368 -12.86 15.86 4.42
C GLU A 368 -11.77 15.52 5.42
N TRP A 369 -11.01 16.53 5.84
CA TRP A 369 -9.97 16.38 6.84
C TRP A 369 -9.91 17.54 7.82
N LYS A 370 -9.42 17.25 9.00
CA LYS A 370 -9.18 18.22 10.07
C LYS A 370 -7.87 17.90 10.75
N ILE A 371 -7.17 18.92 11.24
CA ILE A 371 -6.06 18.74 12.17
C ILE A 371 -6.61 18.94 13.57
N ILE A 372 -6.41 17.96 14.42
CA ILE A 372 -6.93 17.95 15.79
C ILE A 372 -5.80 17.93 16.82
N GLU A 373 -6.08 18.36 18.04
CA GLU A 373 -5.12 18.24 19.13
C GLU A 373 -4.73 16.77 19.33
N ILE A 374 -3.42 16.53 19.54
CA ILE A 374 -2.90 15.16 19.68
C ILE A 374 -3.32 14.61 21.04
N SER A 375 -4.10 13.53 21.04
CA SER A 375 -4.48 12.80 22.24
C SER A 375 -4.17 11.30 22.08
N ASP A 376 -3.72 10.66 23.16
CA ASP A 376 -3.57 9.19 23.20
C ASP A 376 -4.87 8.51 23.69
N ASP A 377 -5.78 9.28 24.26
CA ASP A 377 -7.09 8.82 24.74
C ASP A 377 -8.08 8.64 23.58
N PRO A 378 -9.07 7.76 23.75
CA PRO A 378 -10.22 7.66 22.85
C PRO A 378 -11.01 8.99 22.79
N ILE A 379 -11.47 9.34 21.57
CA ILE A 379 -12.39 10.44 21.34
C ILE A 379 -13.67 9.82 20.75
N GLN A 380 -14.81 10.00 21.42
CA GLN A 380 -16.03 9.28 21.04
C GLN A 380 -16.84 10.03 19.97
N CYS A 381 -17.01 11.33 20.11
CA CYS A 381 -17.80 12.14 19.20
C CYS A 381 -17.01 13.35 18.67
N LEU A 382 -17.47 13.89 17.55
CA LEU A 382 -16.81 15.01 16.89
C LEU A 382 -16.86 16.29 17.74
N ASP A 383 -17.86 16.46 18.59
CA ASP A 383 -17.99 17.60 19.50
C ASP A 383 -16.87 17.65 20.56
N ASP A 384 -16.28 16.50 20.89
CA ASP A 384 -15.15 16.42 21.83
C ASP A 384 -13.79 16.74 21.16
N VAL A 385 -13.79 16.96 19.84
CA VAL A 385 -12.58 17.18 19.07
C VAL A 385 -12.16 18.64 19.10
N LYS A 386 -10.96 18.93 19.55
CA LYS A 386 -10.36 20.26 19.43
C LYS A 386 -9.63 20.39 18.09
N VAL A 387 -10.25 21.10 17.15
CA VAL A 387 -9.66 21.40 15.84
C VAL A 387 -8.63 22.50 15.98
N LEU A 388 -7.52 22.37 15.26
CA LEU A 388 -6.41 23.31 15.24
C LEU A 388 -6.43 24.18 13.98
N ASP A 389 -5.90 25.39 14.11
CA ASP A 389 -5.75 26.32 12.99
C ASP A 389 -4.71 25.86 11.96
N VAL A 390 -4.78 26.44 10.76
CA VAL A 390 -3.80 26.25 9.68
C VAL A 390 -2.37 26.51 10.19
N GLY A 391 -1.44 25.66 9.79
CA GLY A 391 -0.03 25.70 10.20
C GLY A 391 0.26 25.13 11.59
N LYS A 392 -0.75 24.72 12.36
CA LYS A 392 -0.55 24.07 13.67
C LYS A 392 -0.43 22.56 13.52
N ILE A 393 0.60 21.99 14.13
CA ILE A 393 0.84 20.54 14.10
C ILE A 393 -0.12 19.84 15.06
N GLY A 394 -0.86 18.86 14.54
CA GLY A 394 -1.78 18.00 15.27
C GLY A 394 -1.93 16.64 14.62
N GLU A 395 -2.91 15.84 15.07
CA GLU A 395 -3.26 14.54 14.47
C GLU A 395 -4.24 14.74 13.31
N LEU A 396 -4.02 14.01 12.21
CA LEU A 396 -4.91 14.05 11.05
C LEU A 396 -6.17 13.20 11.32
N LEU A 397 -7.33 13.83 11.21
CA LEU A 397 -8.65 13.22 11.29
C LEU A 397 -9.33 13.33 9.92
N VAL A 398 -9.86 12.22 9.39
CA VAL A 398 -10.39 12.16 8.02
C VAL A 398 -11.74 11.46 7.95
N THR A 399 -12.57 11.86 6.99
CA THR A 399 -13.79 11.16 6.61
C THR A 399 -14.01 11.25 5.10
N GLY A 400 -14.90 10.45 4.57
CA GLY A 400 -15.25 10.42 3.15
C GLY A 400 -15.56 9.02 2.63
N PRO A 401 -16.00 8.90 1.37
CA PRO A 401 -16.49 7.63 0.82
C PRO A 401 -15.42 6.55 0.66
N MET A 402 -14.13 6.93 0.71
CA MET A 402 -12.99 6.02 0.65
C MET A 402 -12.45 5.67 2.04
N VAL A 403 -13.01 6.25 3.10
CA VAL A 403 -12.64 5.98 4.50
C VAL A 403 -13.45 4.80 5.00
N THR A 404 -12.79 3.76 5.45
CA THR A 404 -13.45 2.58 6.01
C THR A 404 -14.05 2.89 7.38
N LYS A 405 -15.18 2.24 7.70
CA LYS A 405 -15.93 2.57 8.92
C LYS A 405 -15.43 1.84 10.16
N GLU A 406 -14.85 0.65 10.00
CA GLU A 406 -14.50 -0.18 11.17
C GLU A 406 -13.36 -1.16 10.93
N TYR A 407 -12.78 -1.61 12.04
CA TYR A 407 -11.97 -2.82 12.13
C TYR A 407 -12.86 -3.97 12.59
N VAL A 408 -12.86 -5.08 11.86
CA VAL A 408 -13.60 -6.31 12.22
C VAL A 408 -12.70 -7.37 12.85
N VAL A 409 -11.37 -7.20 12.70
CA VAL A 409 -10.37 -7.92 13.49
C VAL A 409 -9.64 -6.90 14.34
N ARG A 410 -9.56 -7.13 15.63
CA ARG A 410 -9.13 -6.16 16.64
C ARG A 410 -10.13 -4.98 16.74
N ALA A 411 -11.41 -5.32 16.87
CA ALA A 411 -12.50 -4.33 16.95
C ALA A 411 -12.39 -3.38 18.16
N ASP A 412 -11.65 -3.76 19.19
CA ASP A 412 -11.25 -2.90 20.32
C ASP A 412 -10.56 -1.61 19.86
N GLN A 413 -9.87 -1.65 18.72
CA GLN A 413 -9.17 -0.50 18.16
C GLN A 413 -10.11 0.56 17.56
N ASN A 414 -11.38 0.22 17.34
CA ASN A 414 -12.36 1.21 16.87
C ASN A 414 -12.52 2.36 17.88
N ALA A 415 -12.52 2.07 19.18
CA ALA A 415 -12.63 3.10 20.21
C ALA A 415 -11.51 4.16 20.16
N ILE A 416 -10.30 3.77 19.71
CA ILE A 416 -9.14 4.68 19.64
C ILE A 416 -9.09 5.43 18.31
N HIS A 417 -9.51 4.78 17.22
CA HIS A 417 -9.28 5.29 15.87
C HIS A 417 -10.53 5.82 15.18
N ARG A 418 -11.73 5.63 15.75
CA ARG A 418 -12.98 6.11 15.15
C ARG A 418 -13.62 7.16 16.03
N VAL A 419 -14.06 8.24 15.39
CA VAL A 419 -14.82 9.33 16.01
C VAL A 419 -16.17 9.40 15.28
N ILE A 420 -17.26 9.45 16.02
CA ILE A 420 -18.62 9.37 15.46
C ILE A 420 -19.22 10.77 15.36
N ASP A 421 -19.88 11.04 14.24
CA ASP A 421 -20.62 12.25 13.98
C ASP A 421 -21.96 11.91 13.31
N GLY A 422 -22.99 11.66 14.08
CA GLY A 422 -24.25 11.12 13.58
C GLY A 422 -24.03 9.77 12.87
N ASP A 423 -24.38 9.70 11.59
CA ASP A 423 -24.16 8.53 10.74
C ASP A 423 -22.76 8.51 10.09
N GLN A 424 -21.98 9.58 10.27
CA GLN A 424 -20.65 9.71 9.69
C GLN A 424 -19.58 9.20 10.63
N VAL A 425 -18.60 8.50 10.07
CA VAL A 425 -17.45 7.99 10.81
C VAL A 425 -16.20 8.73 10.35
N TRP A 426 -15.50 9.32 11.29
CA TRP A 426 -14.20 9.92 11.11
C TRP A 426 -13.11 8.97 11.56
N HIS A 427 -12.03 8.90 10.81
CA HIS A 427 -10.87 8.07 11.15
C HIS A 427 -9.70 8.92 11.62
N ARG A 428 -9.19 8.62 12.81
CA ARG A 428 -7.92 9.16 13.32
C ARG A 428 -6.78 8.38 12.67
N MET A 429 -6.05 9.04 11.78
CA MET A 429 -4.99 8.39 10.99
C MET A 429 -3.79 7.94 11.83
N GLY A 430 -3.59 8.53 13.01
CA GLY A 430 -2.36 8.38 13.78
C GLY A 430 -1.16 9.03 13.09
N ASP A 431 -1.41 9.81 12.06
CA ASP A 431 -0.43 10.64 11.37
C ASP A 431 -0.49 12.06 11.94
N VAL A 432 0.68 12.63 12.18
CA VAL A 432 0.83 13.98 12.73
C VAL A 432 1.35 14.91 11.65
N GLY A 433 0.76 16.09 11.57
CA GLY A 433 1.11 17.09 10.58
C GLY A 433 0.25 18.34 10.69
N TYR A 434 0.24 19.14 9.64
CA TYR A 434 -0.54 20.37 9.57
C TYR A 434 -1.07 20.61 8.15
N LEU A 435 -2.13 21.39 8.04
CA LEU A 435 -2.59 21.94 6.76
C LEU A 435 -1.94 23.30 6.52
N ASP A 436 -1.52 23.54 5.29
CA ASP A 436 -1.07 24.87 4.87
C ASP A 436 -2.23 25.70 4.29
N GLU A 437 -1.94 26.94 3.87
CA GLU A 437 -2.91 27.90 3.29
C GLU A 437 -3.50 27.46 1.93
N TYR A 438 -2.90 26.41 1.32
CA TYR A 438 -3.37 25.82 0.06
C TYR A 438 -4.17 24.53 0.27
N ASP A 439 -4.57 24.23 1.53
CA ASP A 439 -5.24 22.99 1.93
C ASP A 439 -4.42 21.72 1.60
N ARG A 440 -3.06 21.81 1.64
CA ARG A 440 -2.17 20.66 1.49
C ARG A 440 -1.78 20.13 2.86
N PHE A 441 -1.78 18.80 3.01
CA PHE A 441 -1.32 18.19 4.26
C PHE A 441 0.21 17.98 4.24
N TRP A 442 0.86 18.45 5.30
CA TRP A 442 2.29 18.29 5.56
C TRP A 442 2.50 17.26 6.66
N PHE A 443 2.90 16.06 6.27
CA PHE A 443 3.15 14.94 7.16
C PHE A 443 4.43 15.14 7.96
N CYS A 444 4.34 15.11 9.29
CA CYS A 444 5.45 15.29 10.22
C CYS A 444 5.88 13.99 10.92
N GLY A 445 5.16 12.90 10.73
CA GLY A 445 5.48 11.58 11.28
C GLY A 445 4.28 10.90 11.93
N ARG A 446 4.50 9.71 12.47
CA ARG A 446 3.44 8.98 13.20
C ARG A 446 3.33 9.49 14.62
N LYS A 447 2.11 9.53 15.16
CA LYS A 447 1.82 9.93 16.54
C LYS A 447 2.65 9.14 17.56
N THR A 448 2.79 7.85 17.35
CA THR A 448 3.53 6.94 18.22
C THR A 448 5.05 7.13 18.19
N HIS A 449 5.57 7.75 17.12
CA HIS A 449 7.02 7.97 16.96
C HIS A 449 7.49 9.34 17.44
N ARG A 450 6.56 10.19 17.93
CA ARG A 450 6.95 11.49 18.48
C ARG A 450 7.83 11.33 19.72
N VAL A 451 8.84 12.16 19.85
CA VAL A 451 9.72 12.17 21.02
C VAL A 451 9.31 13.34 21.93
N ARG A 452 8.73 13.01 23.08
CA ARG A 452 8.37 14.00 24.10
C ARG A 452 9.59 14.31 24.94
N THR A 453 10.06 15.54 24.90
CA THR A 453 11.11 16.06 25.78
C THR A 453 10.51 16.95 26.85
N GLU A 454 11.27 17.36 27.86
CA GLU A 454 10.78 18.25 28.94
C GLU A 454 10.09 19.51 28.42
N ASN A 455 10.58 20.08 27.32
CA ASN A 455 10.17 21.40 26.86
C ASN A 455 9.35 21.41 25.57
N ARG A 456 9.30 20.28 24.83
CA ARG A 456 8.63 20.20 23.53
C ARG A 456 8.49 18.76 23.04
N THR A 457 7.65 18.59 22.04
CA THR A 457 7.56 17.34 21.26
C THR A 457 8.34 17.50 19.96
N LEU A 458 9.20 16.53 19.66
CA LEU A 458 9.90 16.42 18.38
C LEU A 458 9.16 15.44 17.48
N HIS A 459 9.04 15.80 16.22
CA HIS A 459 8.42 14.98 15.18
C HIS A 459 9.51 14.43 14.26
N THR A 460 9.40 13.15 13.90
CA THR A 460 10.47 12.41 13.22
C THR A 460 10.84 13.01 11.87
N ILE A 461 9.88 13.19 10.99
CA ILE A 461 10.15 13.59 9.60
C ILE A 461 10.81 14.98 9.49
N PRO A 462 10.32 16.03 10.17
CA PRO A 462 10.98 17.33 10.16
C PRO A 462 12.42 17.32 10.71
N CYS A 463 12.68 16.54 11.77
CA CYS A 463 14.01 16.46 12.35
C CYS A 463 14.96 15.65 11.45
N GLU A 464 14.53 14.49 10.98
CA GLU A 464 15.32 13.60 10.13
C GLU A 464 15.68 14.26 8.79
N ALA A 465 14.80 15.09 8.22
CA ALA A 465 15.05 15.81 6.99
C ALA A 465 16.34 16.68 7.05
N ILE A 466 16.65 17.25 8.22
CA ILE A 466 17.83 18.09 8.41
C ILE A 466 19.11 17.25 8.26
N PHE A 467 19.15 16.06 8.86
CA PHE A 467 20.29 15.16 8.77
C PHE A 467 20.40 14.49 7.40
N ASN A 468 19.25 14.12 6.82
CA ASN A 468 19.16 13.51 5.48
C ASN A 468 19.59 14.48 4.35
N ALA A 469 19.69 15.78 4.62
CA ALA A 469 20.22 16.75 3.68
C ALA A 469 21.74 16.64 3.49
N HIS A 470 22.45 15.96 4.41
CA HIS A 470 23.89 15.75 4.29
C HIS A 470 24.21 14.70 3.21
N PRO A 471 25.16 14.97 2.26
CA PRO A 471 25.43 14.08 1.12
C PRO A 471 25.83 12.65 1.49
N MET A 472 26.52 12.45 2.61
CA MET A 472 26.98 11.15 3.08
C MET A 472 25.87 10.35 3.79
N VAL A 473 24.76 10.98 4.17
CA VAL A 473 23.65 10.34 4.89
C VAL A 473 22.69 9.70 3.90
N TYR A 474 22.47 8.40 4.05
CA TYR A 474 21.42 7.68 3.30
C TYR A 474 20.05 7.91 3.90
N ARG A 475 19.96 7.76 5.23
CA ARG A 475 18.75 8.03 6.03
C ARG A 475 19.10 8.15 7.50
N SER A 476 18.21 8.79 8.26
CA SER A 476 18.33 8.91 9.70
C SER A 476 17.05 8.51 10.41
N ALA A 477 17.14 8.22 11.71
CA ALA A 477 16.02 7.87 12.56
C ALA A 477 16.09 8.63 13.87
N LEU A 478 15.11 9.47 14.15
CA LEU A 478 14.92 10.07 15.47
C LEU A 478 14.22 9.08 16.39
N ILE A 479 14.82 8.78 17.53
CA ILE A 479 14.24 7.95 18.59
C ILE A 479 14.28 8.67 19.94
N GLY A 480 13.41 8.25 20.84
CA GLY A 480 13.44 8.68 22.24
C GLY A 480 14.06 7.61 23.13
N VAL A 481 15.15 7.95 23.82
CA VAL A 481 15.88 7.05 24.72
C VAL A 481 15.56 7.36 26.18
N GLY A 482 15.65 6.34 27.04
CA GLY A 482 15.38 6.44 28.49
C GLY A 482 14.00 5.91 28.90
N THR A 483 13.73 5.90 30.20
CA THR A 483 12.51 5.40 30.82
C THR A 483 11.52 6.55 31.09
N GLY A 484 10.22 6.26 31.09
CA GLY A 484 9.16 7.25 31.33
C GLY A 484 8.61 7.92 30.07
N GLU A 485 7.75 8.95 30.24
CA GLU A 485 7.10 9.67 29.14
C GLU A 485 8.02 10.70 28.50
N VAL A 486 8.87 11.35 29.30
CA VAL A 486 9.89 12.27 28.81
C VAL A 486 11.11 11.48 28.40
N LYS A 487 11.57 11.72 27.17
CA LYS A 487 12.65 10.99 26.53
C LYS A 487 13.80 11.93 26.14
N ASN A 488 15.01 11.39 26.12
CA ASN A 488 16.16 12.06 25.51
C ASN A 488 16.14 11.77 24.00
N PRO A 489 16.17 12.80 23.14
CA PRO A 489 16.18 12.61 21.70
C PRO A 489 17.56 12.16 21.21
N MET A 490 17.57 11.08 20.42
CA MET A 490 18.77 10.55 19.78
C MET A 490 18.50 10.37 18.28
N VAL A 491 19.48 10.70 17.44
CA VAL A 491 19.43 10.47 16.00
C VAL A 491 20.43 9.39 15.62
N LEU A 492 19.91 8.33 14.99
CA LEU A 492 20.70 7.26 14.41
C LEU A 492 20.84 7.51 12.92
N VAL A 493 22.07 7.43 12.40
CA VAL A 493 22.40 7.75 11.01
C VAL A 493 22.91 6.50 10.30
N GLU A 494 22.35 6.21 9.13
CA GLU A 494 22.84 5.23 8.16
C GLU A 494 23.50 5.98 7.01
N LEU A 495 24.71 5.59 6.65
CA LEU A 495 25.48 6.23 5.58
C LEU A 495 25.08 5.67 4.19
N GLN A 496 25.32 6.47 3.16
CA GLN A 496 25.29 5.97 1.79
C GLN A 496 26.29 4.81 1.64
N PRO A 497 26.00 3.81 0.81
CA PRO A 497 26.87 2.63 0.65
C PRO A 497 28.33 2.97 0.32
N GLU A 498 28.54 4.06 -0.42
CA GLU A 498 29.85 4.53 -0.83
C GLU A 498 30.72 5.00 0.35
N PHE A 499 30.08 5.34 1.49
CA PHE A 499 30.72 5.83 2.72
C PHE A 499 30.61 4.85 3.90
N SER A 500 30.25 3.59 3.65
CA SER A 500 30.08 2.59 4.72
C SER A 500 31.37 2.29 5.48
N ASP A 501 32.52 2.39 4.81
CA ASP A 501 33.84 1.99 5.31
C ASP A 501 34.70 3.15 5.83
N LEU A 502 34.06 4.26 6.26
CA LEU A 502 34.79 5.37 6.90
C LEU A 502 35.59 4.89 8.12
N ASN A 503 36.82 5.39 8.27
CA ASN A 503 37.59 5.18 9.47
C ASN A 503 37.02 5.98 10.66
N ASP A 504 37.54 5.74 11.87
CA ASP A 504 37.02 6.35 13.10
C ASP A 504 37.19 7.88 13.13
N GLN A 505 38.25 8.41 12.51
CA GLN A 505 38.49 9.85 12.43
C GLN A 505 37.44 10.51 11.52
N ASP A 506 37.26 10.02 10.30
CA ASP A 506 36.27 10.55 9.34
C ASP A 506 34.85 10.44 9.89
N ARG A 507 34.55 9.36 10.66
CA ARG A 507 33.25 9.23 11.36
C ARG A 507 33.08 10.31 12.43
N SER A 508 34.13 10.63 13.20
CA SER A 508 34.06 11.69 14.20
C SER A 508 33.86 13.06 13.56
N GLU A 509 34.57 13.36 12.49
CA GLU A 509 34.42 14.60 11.74
C GLU A 509 32.99 14.74 11.16
N LEU A 510 32.44 13.64 10.62
CA LEU A 510 31.06 13.65 10.14
C LEU A 510 30.04 13.88 11.27
N VAL A 511 30.26 13.32 12.46
CA VAL A 511 29.38 13.57 13.61
C VAL A 511 29.42 15.05 13.99
N ASP A 512 30.60 15.71 13.95
CA ASP A 512 30.73 17.14 14.21
C ASP A 512 29.98 17.98 13.16
N GLU A 513 30.07 17.62 11.87
CA GLU A 513 29.30 18.27 10.79
C GLU A 513 27.79 18.12 10.99
N LEU A 514 27.34 16.94 11.41
CA LEU A 514 25.92 16.69 11.69
C LEU A 514 25.44 17.48 12.92
N HIS A 515 26.30 17.66 13.95
CA HIS A 515 26.01 18.54 15.08
C HIS A 515 25.92 20.01 14.65
N GLU A 516 26.78 20.46 13.75
CA GLU A 516 26.65 21.80 13.17
C GLU A 516 25.31 21.98 12.43
N LEU A 517 24.91 21.01 11.59
CA LEU A 517 23.61 21.04 10.93
C LEU A 517 22.46 21.10 11.94
N ALA A 518 22.53 20.28 12.99
CA ALA A 518 21.52 20.25 14.03
C ALA A 518 21.39 21.60 14.75
N THR A 519 22.49 22.24 15.11
CA THR A 519 22.50 23.53 15.86
C THR A 519 21.95 24.70 15.06
N ARG A 520 22.11 24.68 13.74
CA ARG A 520 21.61 25.73 12.83
C ARG A 520 20.09 25.72 12.67
N ASN A 521 19.42 24.61 13.04
CA ASN A 521 17.96 24.49 12.88
C ASN A 521 17.25 24.52 14.25
N PRO A 522 16.24 25.39 14.44
CA PRO A 522 15.49 25.47 15.70
C PRO A 522 14.85 24.15 16.15
N MET A 523 14.57 23.24 15.23
CA MET A 523 13.91 21.96 15.54
C MET A 523 14.90 20.93 16.10
N THR A 524 16.14 20.92 15.63
CA THR A 524 17.14 19.90 15.96
C THR A 524 18.23 20.39 16.92
N ARG A 525 18.37 21.71 17.15
CA ARG A 525 19.47 22.32 17.94
C ARG A 525 19.64 21.79 19.37
N ARG A 526 18.66 21.06 19.90
CA ARG A 526 18.71 20.44 21.24
C ARG A 526 18.89 18.93 21.19
N ILE A 527 19.16 18.37 20.01
CA ILE A 527 19.50 16.97 19.85
C ILE A 527 21.02 16.87 20.00
N SER A 528 21.47 16.39 21.15
CA SER A 528 22.88 16.23 21.47
C SER A 528 23.45 14.87 21.07
N GLU A 529 22.58 13.88 20.95
CA GLU A 529 22.99 12.50 20.68
C GLU A 529 22.80 12.17 19.20
N ILE A 530 23.93 12.07 18.47
CA ILE A 530 23.99 11.67 17.07
C ILE A 530 24.93 10.48 16.95
N MET A 531 24.46 9.37 16.41
CA MET A 531 25.25 8.15 16.26
C MET A 531 25.19 7.61 14.84
N ILE A 532 26.33 7.36 14.23
CA ILE A 532 26.46 6.66 12.95
C ILE A 532 26.46 5.16 13.22
N ARG A 533 25.44 4.47 12.70
CA ARG A 533 25.33 3.00 12.82
C ARG A 533 26.27 2.30 11.85
N LYS A 534 26.78 1.13 12.26
CA LYS A 534 27.49 0.20 11.37
C LYS A 534 26.51 -0.65 10.57
N GLU A 535 25.45 -1.11 11.22
CA GLU A 535 24.39 -1.89 10.58
C GLU A 535 23.32 -0.97 9.98
N PRO A 536 22.67 -1.37 8.87
CA PRO A 536 21.54 -0.66 8.31
C PRO A 536 20.41 -0.45 9.34
N LEU A 537 19.68 0.63 9.21
CA LEU A 537 18.46 0.83 10.01
C LEU A 537 17.41 -0.25 9.68
N PRO A 538 16.77 -0.85 10.68
CA PRO A 538 15.73 -1.84 10.47
C PRO A 538 14.51 -1.21 9.79
N VAL A 539 14.15 -1.73 8.61
CA VAL A 539 13.05 -1.22 7.80
C VAL A 539 12.14 -2.35 7.33
N ASP A 540 10.92 -2.00 6.92
CA ASP A 540 10.02 -2.95 6.30
C ASP A 540 10.55 -3.41 4.92
N ILE A 541 10.43 -4.71 4.65
CA ILE A 541 10.96 -5.34 3.42
C ILE A 541 10.25 -4.78 2.17
N ARG A 542 8.96 -4.49 2.28
CA ARG A 542 8.11 -4.13 1.15
C ARG A 542 8.36 -2.72 0.60
N HIS A 543 8.50 -1.74 1.48
CA HIS A 543 8.68 -0.34 1.07
C HIS A 543 10.13 0.12 1.25
N ASN A 544 10.93 -0.62 2.03
CA ASN A 544 12.32 -0.29 2.40
C ASN A 544 12.46 1.15 2.93
N SER A 545 11.45 1.62 3.65
CA SER A 545 11.34 3.01 4.07
C SER A 545 10.74 3.22 5.45
N LYS A 546 9.87 2.30 5.91
CA LYS A 546 9.28 2.38 7.24
C LYS A 546 10.27 1.87 8.27
N ILE A 547 10.99 2.78 8.92
CA ILE A 547 11.96 2.45 9.97
C ILE A 547 11.21 1.93 11.20
N PHE A 548 11.65 0.80 11.76
CA PHE A 548 11.12 0.23 13.00
C PHE A 548 11.71 0.93 14.22
N ARG A 549 11.25 2.15 14.49
CA ARG A 549 11.76 3.02 15.56
C ARG A 549 11.55 2.45 16.96
N GLU A 550 10.47 1.69 17.15
CA GLU A 550 10.20 0.99 18.41
C GLU A 550 11.30 -0.05 18.72
N GLN A 551 11.75 -0.78 17.69
CA GLN A 551 12.85 -1.74 17.83
C GLN A 551 14.15 -1.02 18.18
N LEU A 552 14.44 0.08 17.51
CA LEU A 552 15.62 0.91 17.81
C LEU A 552 15.54 1.51 19.22
N ALA A 553 14.38 2.02 19.65
CA ALA A 553 14.20 2.56 20.98
C ALA A 553 14.41 1.50 22.09
N VAL A 554 14.08 0.23 21.83
CA VAL A 554 14.38 -0.89 22.74
C VAL A 554 15.86 -1.24 22.71
N GLU A 555 16.49 -1.28 21.53
CA GLU A 555 17.92 -1.57 21.36
C GLU A 555 18.81 -0.57 22.11
N TYR A 556 18.41 0.70 22.13
CA TYR A 556 19.13 1.80 22.79
C TYR A 556 18.54 2.21 24.15
N ALA A 557 17.63 1.42 24.73
CA ALA A 557 16.93 1.77 25.98
C ALA A 557 17.88 2.07 27.15
N ASP A 558 18.98 1.33 27.27
CA ASP A 558 19.98 1.44 28.32
C ASP A 558 21.14 2.39 27.97
N TYR A 559 21.08 3.05 26.79
CA TYR A 559 22.08 4.03 26.40
C TYR A 559 22.05 5.20 27.38
N ARG A 560 23.17 5.40 28.09
CA ARG A 560 23.30 6.50 29.05
C ARG A 560 23.75 7.74 28.29
N VAL A 561 22.90 8.73 28.27
CA VAL A 561 23.18 10.09 27.78
C VAL A 561 24.04 10.84 28.79
#